data_d075ec789853513d30c20bdffc22b189
#
_entry.id   d075ec789853513d30c20bdffc22b189
#
_cell.length_a   1.000
_cell.length_b   1.000
_cell.length_c   1.000
_cell.angle_alpha   90.00
_cell.angle_beta   90.00
_cell.angle_gamma   90.00
#
_symmetry.space_group_name_H-M   'P 1'
#
loop_
_entity.id
_entity.type
_entity.pdbx_description
1 polymer ?
#
loop_
_entity_poly.entity_id
_entity_poly.type
_entity_poly.pdbx_seq_one_letter_code
_entity_poly.pdbx_strand_id
1 'polypeptide(L)'
;MPKFPSKEWVAEFHDAVNGSGAYAKAAENWEGDFYFVVEPEGEMSEEAILYIDLWHGKSRGASMVADRSEKSPEFVISAPVSVWKKVIEVKLDPIQGMMTRQLKLKGNMVKIMKAVKAAKELVNCCTMVESEFPV
;
A
#
# COMPACT_ATOMS: atom_id res chain seq x y z
N MET A 1 -10.08 -14.70 -7.45
CA MET A 1 -9.30 -13.45 -7.52
C MET A 1 -9.98 -12.36 -6.70
N PRO A 2 -9.38 -11.90 -5.60
CA PRO A 2 -9.99 -10.79 -4.87
C PRO A 2 -9.95 -9.49 -5.67
N LYS A 3 -10.97 -8.69 -5.50
CA LYS A 3 -11.06 -7.38 -6.15
C LYS A 3 -10.16 -6.39 -5.40
N PHE A 4 -9.43 -5.57 -6.13
CA PHE A 4 -8.69 -4.46 -5.56
C PHE A 4 -9.45 -3.16 -5.88
N PRO A 5 -9.75 -2.31 -4.91
CA PRO A 5 -9.57 -2.52 -3.47
C PRO A 5 -10.75 -3.28 -2.85
N SER A 6 -10.47 -4.14 -1.88
CA SER A 6 -11.51 -4.86 -1.14
C SER A 6 -10.96 -5.40 0.18
N LYS A 7 -11.87 -5.80 1.06
CA LYS A 7 -11.56 -6.45 2.32
C LYS A 7 -10.74 -7.72 2.12
N GLU A 8 -11.12 -8.53 1.14
CA GLU A 8 -10.46 -9.78 0.81
C GLU A 8 -9.04 -9.54 0.31
N TRP A 9 -8.86 -8.53 -0.54
CA TRP A 9 -7.55 -8.16 -1.04
C TRP A 9 -6.62 -7.74 0.09
N VAL A 10 -7.11 -6.90 1.00
CA VAL A 10 -6.32 -6.41 2.14
C VAL A 10 -5.92 -7.56 3.06
N ALA A 11 -6.82 -8.51 3.29
CA ALA A 11 -6.52 -9.69 4.11
C ALA A 11 -5.41 -10.55 3.49
N GLU A 12 -5.48 -10.81 2.19
CA GLU A 12 -4.45 -11.57 1.49
C GLU A 12 -3.12 -10.83 1.44
N PHE A 13 -3.16 -9.52 1.26
CA PHE A 13 -1.95 -8.69 1.29
C PHE A 13 -1.27 -8.72 2.66
N HIS A 14 -2.06 -8.59 3.72
CA HIS A 14 -1.56 -8.72 5.09
C HIS A 14 -0.86 -10.06 5.31
N ASP A 15 -1.46 -11.15 4.86
CA ASP A 15 -0.87 -12.48 4.97
C ASP A 15 0.41 -12.59 4.14
N ALA A 16 0.42 -12.03 2.93
CA ALA A 16 1.61 -12.02 2.07
C ALA A 16 2.77 -11.27 2.70
N VAL A 17 2.51 -10.11 3.32
CA VAL A 17 3.53 -9.34 4.05
C VAL A 17 4.10 -10.16 5.18
N ASN A 18 3.26 -10.78 5.99
CA ASN A 18 3.70 -11.57 7.15
C ASN A 18 4.36 -12.89 6.76
N GLY A 19 4.13 -13.37 5.54
CA GLY A 19 4.79 -14.55 5.00
C GLY A 19 6.09 -14.26 4.26
N SER A 20 6.45 -12.99 4.05
CA SER A 20 7.63 -12.62 3.27
C SER A 20 8.86 -12.44 4.14
N GLY A 21 9.82 -13.37 4.03
CA GLY A 21 11.12 -13.24 4.68
C GLY A 21 11.94 -12.08 4.12
N ALA A 22 11.82 -11.81 2.82
CA ALA A 22 12.50 -10.70 2.17
C ALA A 22 12.02 -9.36 2.71
N TYR A 23 10.70 -9.19 2.87
CA TYR A 23 10.16 -7.97 3.46
C TYR A 23 10.59 -7.84 4.93
N ALA A 24 10.48 -8.90 5.71
CA ALA A 24 10.85 -8.90 7.12
C ALA A 24 12.28 -8.41 7.32
N LYS A 25 13.19 -8.84 6.47
CA LYS A 25 14.61 -8.43 6.53
C LYS A 25 14.79 -6.99 6.08
N ALA A 26 14.18 -6.60 4.96
CA ALA A 26 14.32 -5.26 4.41
C ALA A 26 13.71 -4.19 5.32
N ALA A 27 12.65 -4.52 6.04
CA ALA A 27 11.89 -3.59 6.88
C ALA A 27 12.10 -3.81 8.38
N GLU A 28 13.16 -4.51 8.80
CA GLU A 28 13.37 -4.87 10.21
C GLU A 28 13.42 -3.68 11.16
N ASN A 29 13.79 -2.51 10.64
CA ASN A 29 13.87 -1.27 11.44
C ASN A 29 12.73 -0.28 11.13
N TRP A 30 11.78 -0.65 10.29
CA TRP A 30 10.68 0.24 9.93
C TRP A 30 9.61 0.30 11.01
N GLU A 31 9.19 1.53 11.32
CA GLU A 31 8.07 1.82 12.22
C GLU A 31 7.20 2.89 11.58
N GLY A 32 5.99 2.53 11.19
CA GLY A 32 5.06 3.50 10.64
C GLY A 32 3.88 2.85 9.94
N ASP A 33 2.72 3.45 10.12
CA ASP A 33 1.47 2.98 9.52
C ASP A 33 1.03 3.87 8.38
N PHE A 34 0.15 3.35 7.54
CA PHE A 34 -0.26 3.98 6.30
C PHE A 34 -1.75 3.92 6.08
N TYR A 35 -2.27 4.97 5.46
CA TYR A 35 -3.44 4.85 4.60
C TYR A 35 -2.95 4.78 3.16
N PHE A 36 -3.48 3.80 2.42
CA PHE A 36 -3.41 3.79 0.97
C PHE A 36 -4.79 4.15 0.47
N VAL A 37 -4.92 5.36 -0.08
CA VAL A 37 -6.19 5.89 -0.55
C VAL A 37 -6.30 5.68 -2.05
N VAL A 38 -7.30 4.92 -2.46
CA VAL A 38 -7.59 4.65 -3.87
C VAL A 38 -8.68 5.63 -4.31
N GLU A 39 -8.29 6.58 -5.15
CA GLU A 39 -9.20 7.60 -5.66
C GLU A 39 -10.14 7.01 -6.72
N PRO A 40 -11.40 7.46 -6.78
CA PRO A 40 -12.38 6.91 -7.73
C PRO A 40 -11.93 7.03 -9.18
N GLU A 41 -12.14 5.95 -9.93
CA GLU A 41 -11.82 5.90 -11.36
C GLU A 41 -12.53 4.69 -11.98
N GLY A 42 -12.97 4.80 -13.23
CA GLY A 42 -13.65 3.72 -13.90
C GLY A 42 -15.00 3.41 -13.24
N GLU A 43 -15.23 2.15 -12.91
CA GLU A 43 -16.47 1.70 -12.25
C GLU A 43 -16.52 2.04 -10.76
N MET A 44 -15.43 2.53 -10.21
CA MET A 44 -15.32 2.88 -8.81
C MET A 44 -15.79 4.31 -8.57
N SER A 45 -16.89 4.48 -7.86
CA SER A 45 -17.54 5.80 -7.67
C SER A 45 -17.11 6.52 -6.38
N GLU A 46 -16.54 5.80 -5.42
CA GLU A 46 -16.13 6.36 -4.13
C GLU A 46 -14.70 5.98 -3.82
N GLU A 47 -14.00 6.82 -3.03
CA GLU A 47 -12.65 6.46 -2.61
C GLU A 47 -12.67 5.25 -1.67
N ALA A 48 -11.63 4.45 -1.75
CA ALA A 48 -11.42 3.34 -0.82
C ALA A 48 -10.15 3.61 -0.02
N ILE A 49 -10.17 3.28 1.27
CA ILE A 49 -9.06 3.57 2.18
C ILE A 49 -8.60 2.26 2.79
N LEU A 50 -7.36 1.89 2.49
CA LEU A 50 -6.72 0.71 3.06
C LEU A 50 -5.79 1.18 4.18
N TYR A 51 -5.93 0.59 5.35
CA TYR A 51 -5.04 0.84 6.48
C TYR A 51 -4.11 -0.34 6.68
N ILE A 52 -2.82 -0.08 6.91
CA ILE A 52 -1.87 -1.12 7.29
C ILE A 52 -0.88 -0.57 8.31
N ASP A 53 -0.66 -1.35 9.37
CA ASP A 53 0.26 -1.02 10.45
C ASP A 53 1.55 -1.83 10.29
N LEU A 54 2.57 -1.19 9.74
CA LEU A 54 3.86 -1.84 9.45
C LEU A 54 4.87 -1.54 10.57
N TRP A 55 5.41 -2.60 11.16
CA TRP A 55 6.27 -2.50 12.32
C TRP A 55 7.31 -3.63 12.33
N HIS A 56 8.58 -3.24 12.22
CA HIS A 56 9.71 -4.17 12.28
C HIS A 56 9.55 -5.40 11.37
N GLY A 57 9.19 -5.16 10.12
CA GLY A 57 9.08 -6.20 9.10
C GLY A 57 7.81 -7.02 9.16
N LYS A 58 6.82 -6.59 9.93
CA LYS A 58 5.53 -7.26 10.05
C LYS A 58 4.38 -6.30 9.80
N SER A 59 3.25 -6.85 9.37
CA SER A 59 1.97 -6.15 9.43
C SER A 59 1.29 -6.56 10.73
N ARG A 60 1.10 -5.59 11.63
CA ARG A 60 0.40 -5.83 12.91
C ARG A 60 -1.11 -5.80 12.73
N GLY A 61 -1.58 -5.31 11.60
CA GLY A 61 -2.98 -5.27 11.24
C GLY A 61 -3.16 -4.56 9.93
N ALA A 62 -4.17 -4.98 9.17
CA ALA A 62 -4.54 -4.34 7.92
C ALA A 62 -6.05 -4.47 7.74
N SER A 63 -6.70 -3.40 7.26
CA SER A 63 -8.14 -3.38 7.11
C SER A 63 -8.58 -2.30 6.12
N MET A 64 -9.81 -2.42 5.62
CA MET A 64 -10.47 -1.32 4.97
C MET A 64 -11.07 -0.44 6.06
N VAL A 65 -11.00 0.88 5.90
CA VAL A 65 -11.67 1.82 6.80
C VAL A 65 -12.71 2.60 6.02
N ALA A 66 -13.82 2.94 6.69
CA ALA A 66 -14.93 3.62 6.03
C ALA A 66 -14.69 5.12 5.90
N ASP A 67 -13.89 5.70 6.79
CA ASP A 67 -13.66 7.13 6.87
C ASP A 67 -12.22 7.40 7.32
N ARG A 68 -11.62 8.47 6.78
CA ARG A 68 -10.24 8.83 7.11
C ARG A 68 -10.03 9.17 8.58
N SER A 69 -11.10 9.48 9.31
CA SER A 69 -11.02 9.81 10.74
C SER A 69 -10.88 8.59 11.65
N GLU A 70 -11.05 7.37 11.13
CA GLU A 70 -10.98 6.15 11.96
C GLU A 70 -9.60 5.90 12.55
N LYS A 71 -8.54 6.30 11.84
CA LYS A 71 -7.15 6.15 12.26
C LYS A 71 -6.41 7.46 12.03
N SER A 72 -5.22 7.56 12.60
CA SER A 72 -4.32 8.70 12.37
C SER A 72 -2.95 8.16 11.94
N PRO A 73 -2.83 7.59 10.74
CA PRO A 73 -1.57 6.98 10.32
C PRO A 73 -0.49 8.03 10.12
N GLU A 74 0.74 7.59 10.22
CA GLU A 74 1.90 8.45 10.00
C GLU A 74 1.98 8.94 8.56
N PHE A 75 1.55 8.10 7.61
CA PHE A 75 1.62 8.40 6.18
C PHE A 75 0.27 8.20 5.51
N VAL A 76 -0.01 9.07 4.53
CA VAL A 76 -1.16 8.89 3.63
C VAL A 76 -0.64 8.96 2.20
N ILE A 77 -0.87 7.91 1.43
CA ILE A 77 -0.52 7.89 0.01
C ILE A 77 -1.80 7.72 -0.77
N SER A 78 -2.07 8.66 -1.67
CA SER A 78 -3.30 8.64 -2.48
C SER A 78 -3.00 8.70 -3.97
N ALA A 79 -3.81 7.98 -4.75
CA ALA A 79 -3.69 7.94 -6.20
C ALA A 79 -4.95 7.32 -6.81
N PRO A 80 -5.22 7.58 -8.10
CA PRO A 80 -6.27 6.88 -8.81
C PRO A 80 -6.00 5.37 -8.89
N VAL A 81 -7.02 4.58 -9.07
CA VAL A 81 -6.89 3.12 -9.13
C VAL A 81 -5.94 2.65 -10.24
N SER A 82 -5.91 3.35 -11.39
CA SER A 82 -5.00 3.01 -12.50
C SER A 82 -3.53 3.14 -12.10
N VAL A 83 -3.20 4.10 -11.24
CA VAL A 83 -1.84 4.29 -10.75
C VAL A 83 -1.48 3.18 -9.75
N TRP A 84 -2.39 2.84 -8.84
CA TRP A 84 -2.19 1.71 -7.92
C TRP A 84 -2.01 0.41 -8.67
N LYS A 85 -2.78 0.21 -9.75
CA LYS A 85 -2.63 -0.97 -10.61
C LYS A 85 -1.21 -1.09 -11.16
N LYS A 86 -0.64 0.03 -11.63
CA LYS A 86 0.76 0.04 -12.12
C LYS A 86 1.76 -0.31 -11.03
N VAL A 87 1.54 0.18 -9.82
CA VAL A 87 2.41 -0.14 -8.68
C VAL A 87 2.30 -1.63 -8.34
N ILE A 88 1.09 -2.14 -8.23
CA ILE A 88 0.83 -3.55 -7.88
C ILE A 88 1.39 -4.50 -8.94
N GLU A 89 1.31 -4.11 -10.20
CA GLU A 89 1.84 -4.90 -11.34
C GLU A 89 3.35 -4.68 -11.56
N VAL A 90 4.00 -3.93 -10.68
CA VAL A 90 5.43 -3.62 -10.73
C VAL A 90 5.83 -2.87 -12.01
N LYS A 91 4.91 -2.07 -12.55
CA LYS A 91 5.14 -1.22 -13.72
C LYS A 91 5.52 0.21 -13.35
N LEU A 92 5.30 0.59 -12.09
CA LEU A 92 5.66 1.88 -11.54
C LEU A 92 6.31 1.66 -10.18
N ASP A 93 7.57 2.08 -10.06
CA ASP A 93 8.27 2.06 -8.77
C ASP A 93 7.58 3.05 -7.82
N PRO A 94 7.25 2.67 -6.57
CA PRO A 94 6.52 3.56 -5.66
C PRO A 94 7.31 4.81 -5.29
N ILE A 95 8.63 4.74 -5.18
CA ILE A 95 9.45 5.92 -4.89
C ILE A 95 9.42 6.89 -6.07
N GLN A 96 9.57 6.37 -7.29
CA GLN A 96 9.47 7.15 -8.50
C GLN A 96 8.08 7.76 -8.64
N GLY A 97 7.04 6.99 -8.33
CA GLY A 97 5.66 7.47 -8.36
C GLY A 97 5.42 8.64 -7.41
N MET A 98 6.03 8.60 -6.21
CA MET A 98 5.94 9.69 -5.25
C MET A 98 6.73 10.92 -5.71
N MET A 99 7.92 10.72 -6.27
CA MET A 99 8.75 11.82 -6.78
C MET A 99 8.10 12.56 -7.94
N THR A 100 7.39 11.84 -8.81
CA THR A 100 6.68 12.43 -9.97
C THR A 100 5.26 12.86 -9.61
N ARG A 101 4.84 12.67 -8.36
CA ARG A 101 3.50 13.01 -7.84
C ARG A 101 2.36 12.23 -8.48
N GLN A 102 2.64 11.10 -9.08
CA GLN A 102 1.60 10.14 -9.47
C GLN A 102 0.99 9.51 -8.23
N LEU A 103 1.83 9.27 -7.20
CA LEU A 103 1.42 8.91 -5.86
C LEU A 103 1.59 10.15 -4.97
N LYS A 104 0.51 10.63 -4.38
CA LYS A 104 0.52 11.82 -3.53
C LYS A 104 0.79 11.41 -2.10
N LEU A 105 1.93 11.82 -1.57
CA LEU A 105 2.34 11.49 -0.21
C LEU A 105 2.06 12.63 0.75
N LYS A 106 1.43 12.30 1.88
CA LYS A 106 1.37 13.15 3.07
C LYS A 106 2.17 12.45 4.17
N GLY A 107 3.25 13.07 4.62
CA GLY A 107 4.18 12.51 5.59
C GLY A 107 5.62 12.80 5.22
N ASN A 108 6.55 12.28 6.01
CA ASN A 108 7.98 12.55 5.83
C ASN A 108 8.58 11.72 4.69
N MET A 109 8.77 12.37 3.54
CA MET A 109 9.35 11.74 2.35
C MET A 109 10.78 11.22 2.60
N VAL A 110 11.57 11.94 3.41
CA VAL A 110 12.95 11.54 3.71
C VAL A 110 12.97 10.18 4.42
N LYS A 111 12.05 9.96 5.35
CA LYS A 111 11.94 8.67 6.05
C LYS A 111 11.66 7.53 5.07
N ILE A 112 10.76 7.76 4.13
CA ILE A 112 10.40 6.77 3.11
C ILE A 112 11.59 6.52 2.17
N MET A 113 12.29 7.58 1.76
CA MET A 113 13.45 7.43 0.86
C MET A 113 14.60 6.64 1.48
N LYS A 114 14.70 6.64 2.80
CA LYS A 114 15.68 5.80 3.51
C LYS A 114 15.26 4.33 3.58
N ALA A 115 14.04 4.02 3.23
CA ALA A 115 13.47 2.68 3.29
C ALA A 115 13.11 2.13 1.89
N VAL A 116 13.92 2.44 0.88
CA VAL A 116 13.67 2.04 -0.52
C VAL A 116 13.53 0.53 -0.65
N LYS A 117 14.39 -0.24 0.01
CA LYS A 117 14.34 -1.71 -0.03
C LYS A 117 13.05 -2.24 0.56
N ALA A 118 12.62 -1.68 1.70
CA ALA A 118 11.36 -2.06 2.34
C ALA A 118 10.17 -1.76 1.42
N ALA A 119 10.18 -0.59 0.77
CA ALA A 119 9.12 -0.22 -0.18
C ALA A 119 9.06 -1.19 -1.36
N LYS A 120 10.21 -1.56 -1.90
CA LYS A 120 10.31 -2.53 -3.00
C LYS A 120 9.76 -3.89 -2.61
N GLU A 121 10.16 -4.40 -1.46
CA GLU A 121 9.70 -5.70 -1.00
C GLU A 121 8.21 -5.68 -0.62
N LEU A 122 7.71 -4.56 -0.16
CA LEU A 122 6.28 -4.40 0.10
C LEU A 122 5.47 -4.53 -1.20
N VAL A 123 5.94 -3.89 -2.27
CA VAL A 123 5.32 -4.01 -3.60
C VAL A 123 5.42 -5.45 -4.12
N ASN A 124 6.55 -6.12 -3.88
CA ASN A 124 6.68 -7.53 -4.26
C ASN A 124 5.65 -8.41 -3.56
N CYS A 125 5.26 -8.08 -2.33
CA CYS A 125 4.18 -8.79 -1.63
C CYS A 125 2.84 -8.64 -2.38
N CYS A 126 2.62 -7.52 -3.06
CA CYS A 126 1.41 -7.33 -3.87
C CYS A 126 1.32 -8.33 -5.01
N THR A 127 2.48 -8.78 -5.55
CA THR A 127 2.49 -9.74 -6.65
C THR A 127 2.04 -11.13 -6.22
N MET A 128 2.01 -11.38 -4.92
CA MET A 128 1.55 -12.65 -4.35
C MET A 128 0.04 -12.70 -4.20
N VAL A 129 -0.64 -11.58 -4.42
CA VAL A 129 -2.09 -11.48 -4.37
C VAL A 129 -2.61 -11.31 -5.79
N GLU A 130 -3.35 -12.32 -6.27
CA GLU A 130 -4.03 -12.18 -7.57
C GLU A 130 -5.09 -11.09 -7.43
N SER A 131 -5.13 -10.16 -8.38
CA SER A 131 -5.95 -8.96 -8.22
C SER A 131 -6.84 -8.73 -9.44
N GLU A 132 -8.10 -8.39 -9.17
CA GLU A 132 -9.04 -7.93 -10.18
C GLU A 132 -9.26 -6.43 -9.96
N PHE A 133 -9.00 -5.63 -11.00
CA PHE A 133 -9.09 -4.17 -10.90
C PHE A 133 -10.36 -3.63 -11.56
N PRO A 134 -10.94 -2.51 -11.05
CA PRO A 134 -12.13 -1.88 -11.64
C PRO A 134 -11.81 -1.02 -12.88
N VAL A 135 -10.61 -1.12 -13.40
CA VAL A 135 -10.18 -0.40 -14.62
C VAL A 135 -9.53 -1.34 -15.62
#